data_8a4470b9faffb0c5dc8351dfef435567
#
_entry.id   8a4470b9faffb0c5dc8351dfef435567
#
_cell.length_a   1.000
_cell.length_b   1.000
_cell.length_c   1.000
_cell.angle_alpha   90.00
_cell.angle_beta   90.00
_cell.angle_gamma   90.00
#
_symmetry.space_group_name_H-M   'P 1'
#
loop_
_entity.id
_entity.type
_entity.pdbx_description
1 polymer ?
#
loop_
_entity_poly.entity_id
_entity_poly.type
_entity_poly.pdbx_seq_one_letter_code
_entity_poly.pdbx_strand_id
1 'polypeptide(L)'
;MSTINIKRVKSSEIELKDRLVSIQRVAKVTKGGRTFSFSAIVVVGDENGIVGYGLGKAKEVTEAIAKGIDDAKKNLVKVPILNGTIPHEQIGKFSGGFIFIKPAANGTGVIAGGAMRAVLESAGIHNVLAKSKGSSNPHNVVKATVSALSQLRDAHTVAQQRGVSLGKVFNG
;
A
#
# COMPACT_ATOMS: atom_id res chain seq x y z
N MET A 1 -7.38 18.63 12.37
CA MET A 1 -6.66 17.69 11.47
C MET A 1 -5.96 16.66 12.36
N SER A 2 -6.47 15.44 12.47
CA SER A 2 -5.85 14.41 13.29
C SER A 2 -4.62 13.89 12.54
N THR A 3 -3.45 14.12 13.11
CA THR A 3 -2.17 13.55 12.66
C THR A 3 -2.28 12.03 12.74
N ILE A 4 -2.41 11.38 11.60
CA ILE A 4 -2.38 9.92 11.49
C ILE A 4 -0.95 9.51 11.87
N ASN A 5 -0.83 8.84 13.01
CA ASN A 5 0.45 8.35 13.52
C ASN A 5 0.86 7.13 12.69
N ILE A 6 1.48 7.36 11.53
CA ILE A 6 1.97 6.30 10.64
C ILE A 6 3.14 5.63 11.36
N LYS A 7 2.94 4.41 11.84
CA LYS A 7 4.01 3.60 12.44
C LYS A 7 5.00 3.20 11.34
N ARG A 8 6.03 4.00 11.13
CA ARG A 8 7.15 3.66 10.23
C ARG A 8 8.02 2.59 10.88
N VAL A 9 8.35 1.56 10.12
CA VAL A 9 9.18 0.43 10.55
C VAL A 9 10.56 0.55 9.89
N LYS A 10 11.63 0.21 10.64
CA LYS A 10 13.00 0.15 10.08
C LYS A 10 13.19 -1.17 9.32
N SER A 11 13.79 -1.12 8.14
CA SER A 11 13.94 -2.25 7.23
C SER A 11 15.08 -3.22 7.57
N SER A 12 15.88 -2.97 8.62
CA SER A 12 17.16 -3.63 8.84
C SER A 12 17.10 -5.11 9.27
N GLU A 13 15.92 -5.63 9.62
CA GLU A 13 15.76 -7.00 10.16
C GLU A 13 14.63 -7.80 9.49
N ILE A 14 14.08 -7.30 8.37
CA ILE A 14 12.88 -7.89 7.78
C ILE A 14 13.22 -8.35 6.36
N GLU A 15 12.91 -9.62 6.06
CA GLU A 15 12.96 -10.13 4.70
C GLU A 15 11.80 -9.53 3.89
N LEU A 16 12.13 -8.70 2.92
CA LEU A 16 11.17 -7.97 2.12
C LEU A 16 11.15 -8.51 0.69
N LYS A 17 9.96 -8.85 0.21
CA LYS A 17 9.72 -9.19 -1.19
C LYS A 17 9.32 -7.94 -1.96
N ASP A 18 9.89 -7.75 -3.13
CA ASP A 18 9.56 -6.65 -4.02
C ASP A 18 8.59 -7.11 -5.12
N ARG A 19 7.71 -6.20 -5.51
CA ARG A 19 6.75 -6.41 -6.60
C ARG A 19 6.63 -5.17 -7.46
N LEU A 20 6.99 -5.31 -8.73
CA LEU A 20 6.84 -4.25 -9.71
C LEU A 20 5.36 -4.09 -10.09
N VAL A 21 4.82 -2.89 -9.93
CA VAL A 21 3.42 -2.58 -10.29
C VAL A 21 3.31 -2.05 -11.72
N SER A 22 4.17 -1.10 -12.08
CA SER A 22 4.15 -0.49 -13.42
C SER A 22 5.48 0.15 -13.76
N ILE A 23 5.84 0.07 -15.03
CA ILE A 23 6.95 0.83 -15.63
C ILE A 23 6.39 1.65 -16.77
N GLN A 24 6.84 2.89 -16.87
CA GLN A 24 6.49 3.80 -17.96
C GLN A 24 7.73 4.48 -18.51
N ARG A 25 7.85 4.52 -19.84
CA ARG A 25 8.86 5.33 -20.51
C ARG A 25 8.38 6.78 -20.52
N VAL A 26 9.17 7.66 -19.98
CA VAL A 26 8.89 9.11 -19.92
C VAL A 26 9.96 9.89 -20.68
N ALA A 27 9.61 11.06 -21.20
CA ALA A 27 10.52 11.90 -21.93
C ALA A 27 10.55 13.32 -21.36
N LYS A 28 11.76 13.89 -21.29
CA LYS A 28 11.97 15.32 -21.04
C LYS A 28 12.35 15.97 -22.36
N VAL A 29 11.59 16.97 -22.80
CA VAL A 29 11.87 17.74 -24.00
C VAL A 29 12.82 18.88 -23.66
N THR A 30 13.92 18.98 -24.42
CA THR A 30 14.93 20.05 -24.33
C THR A 30 15.11 20.69 -25.70
N LYS A 31 15.85 21.78 -25.80
CA LYS A 31 16.15 22.44 -27.10
C LYS A 31 16.87 21.51 -28.10
N GLY A 32 17.57 20.47 -27.60
CA GLY A 32 18.29 19.50 -28.43
C GLY A 32 17.48 18.23 -28.74
N GLY A 33 16.20 18.13 -28.32
CA GLY A 33 15.36 16.96 -28.58
C GLY A 33 14.74 16.36 -27.33
N ARG A 34 14.37 15.07 -27.41
CA ARG A 34 13.71 14.32 -26.34
C ARG A 34 14.72 13.40 -25.64
N THR A 35 14.90 13.60 -24.35
CA THR A 35 15.67 12.68 -23.49
C THR A 35 14.73 11.71 -22.80
N PHE A 36 14.89 10.42 -23.07
CA PHE A 36 14.03 9.37 -22.50
C PHE A 36 14.58 8.87 -21.17
N SER A 37 13.66 8.46 -20.31
CA SER A 37 13.92 7.81 -19.02
C SER A 37 12.80 6.84 -18.72
N PHE A 38 13.01 5.95 -17.74
CA PHE A 38 11.99 5.05 -17.23
C PHE A 38 11.57 5.47 -15.83
N SER A 39 10.28 5.39 -15.56
CA SER A 39 9.71 5.58 -14.23
C SER A 39 9.06 4.28 -13.80
N ALA A 40 9.49 3.75 -12.67
CA ALA A 40 8.95 2.54 -12.07
C ALA A 40 8.21 2.86 -10.76
N ILE A 41 7.09 2.19 -10.50
CA ILE A 41 6.47 2.13 -9.19
C ILE A 41 6.58 0.71 -8.67
N VAL A 42 7.16 0.57 -7.49
CA VAL A 42 7.43 -0.70 -6.83
C VAL A 42 6.75 -0.72 -5.47
N VAL A 43 6.25 -1.89 -5.10
CA VAL A 43 5.72 -2.18 -3.77
C VAL A 43 6.64 -3.21 -3.13
N VAL A 44 6.92 -3.03 -1.85
CA VAL A 44 7.74 -3.92 -1.05
C VAL A 44 6.96 -4.32 0.20
N GLY A 45 7.01 -5.59 0.59
CA GLY A 45 6.33 -6.07 1.79
C GLY A 45 6.88 -7.39 2.30
N ASP A 46 6.54 -7.73 3.54
CA ASP A 46 6.95 -8.94 4.23
C ASP A 46 5.88 -10.04 4.25
N GLU A 47 4.72 -9.78 3.63
CA GLU A 47 3.54 -10.65 3.67
C GLU A 47 3.01 -10.91 5.12
N ASN A 48 3.45 -10.13 6.11
CA ASN A 48 3.10 -10.25 7.53
C ASN A 48 2.63 -8.92 8.15
N GLY A 49 2.08 -8.03 7.35
CA GLY A 49 1.52 -6.75 7.81
C GLY A 49 2.42 -5.54 7.62
N ILE A 50 3.55 -5.67 6.92
CA ILE A 50 4.39 -4.53 6.57
C ILE A 50 4.39 -4.35 5.06
N VAL A 51 4.09 -3.15 4.60
CA VAL A 51 4.08 -2.80 3.19
C VAL A 51 4.58 -1.38 2.98
N GLY A 52 5.29 -1.17 1.89
CA GLY A 52 5.75 0.14 1.46
C GLY A 52 5.67 0.28 -0.04
N TYR A 53 5.70 1.50 -0.53
CA TYR A 53 5.82 1.78 -1.95
C TYR A 53 6.93 2.79 -2.20
N GLY A 54 7.54 2.67 -3.37
CA GLY A 54 8.59 3.58 -3.80
C GLY A 54 8.52 3.89 -5.29
N LEU A 55 9.08 5.03 -5.64
CA LEU A 55 9.16 5.53 -6.99
C LEU A 55 10.62 5.62 -7.42
N GLY A 56 10.95 4.98 -8.53
CA GLY A 56 12.28 5.05 -9.12
C GLY A 56 12.23 5.66 -10.51
N LYS A 57 13.25 6.46 -10.84
CA LYS A 57 13.44 7.01 -12.17
C LYS A 57 14.91 6.92 -12.57
N ALA A 58 15.16 6.36 -13.75
CA ALA A 58 16.51 6.22 -14.30
C ALA A 58 16.50 6.14 -15.83
N LYS A 59 17.66 6.13 -16.45
CA LYS A 59 17.81 5.93 -17.89
C LYS A 59 17.59 4.47 -18.29
N GLU A 60 17.90 3.53 -17.38
CA GLU A 60 17.71 2.10 -17.54
C GLU A 60 16.57 1.57 -16.63
N VAL A 61 15.92 0.51 -17.09
CA VAL A 61 14.78 -0.11 -16.38
C VAL A 61 15.21 -0.70 -15.04
N THR A 62 16.31 -1.44 -15.04
CA THR A 62 16.88 -2.10 -13.85
C THR A 62 17.25 -1.10 -12.75
N GLU A 63 17.90 0.00 -13.11
CA GLU A 63 18.22 1.08 -12.18
C GLU A 63 16.94 1.79 -11.64
N ALA A 64 15.92 1.97 -12.49
CA ALA A 64 14.67 2.58 -12.05
C ALA A 64 13.97 1.70 -11.01
N ILE A 65 14.00 0.36 -11.19
CA ILE A 65 13.44 -0.59 -10.24
C ILE A 65 14.25 -0.57 -8.93
N ALA A 66 15.57 -0.66 -8.98
CA ALA A 66 16.44 -0.64 -7.80
C ALA A 66 16.21 0.63 -6.96
N LYS A 67 16.18 1.81 -7.59
CA LYS A 67 15.84 3.07 -6.92
C LYS A 67 14.44 3.07 -6.31
N GLY A 68 13.47 2.43 -6.98
CA GLY A 68 12.12 2.26 -6.47
C GLY A 68 12.07 1.38 -5.21
N ILE A 69 12.82 0.29 -5.18
CA ILE A 69 12.94 -0.59 -4.01
C ILE A 69 13.57 0.15 -2.82
N ASP A 70 14.65 0.90 -3.06
CA ASP A 70 15.32 1.68 -2.01
C ASP A 70 14.42 2.77 -1.43
N ASP A 71 13.61 3.41 -2.28
CA ASP A 71 12.61 4.39 -1.82
C ASP A 71 11.48 3.72 -1.04
N ALA A 72 11.00 2.56 -1.49
CA ALA A 72 9.95 1.78 -0.80
C ALA A 72 10.38 1.34 0.62
N LYS A 73 11.63 0.89 0.78
CA LYS A 73 12.21 0.52 2.08
C LYS A 73 12.24 1.66 3.10
N LYS A 74 12.25 2.91 2.65
CA LYS A 74 12.19 4.09 3.53
C LYS A 74 10.77 4.43 4.00
N ASN A 75 9.76 3.95 3.28
CA ASN A 75 8.35 4.29 3.46
C ASN A 75 7.51 3.08 3.88
N LEU A 76 8.04 2.22 4.75
CA LEU A 76 7.32 1.06 5.27
C LEU A 76 6.25 1.47 6.29
N VAL A 77 5.07 0.88 6.17
CA VAL A 77 3.90 1.10 7.02
C VAL A 77 3.45 -0.23 7.58
N LYS A 78 3.15 -0.28 8.89
CA LYS A 78 2.56 -1.45 9.54
C LYS A 78 1.04 -1.41 9.42
N VAL A 79 0.45 -2.50 8.94
CA VAL A 79 -0.97 -2.69 8.69
C VAL A 79 -1.52 -3.75 9.64
N PRO A 80 -2.62 -3.51 10.36
CA PRO A 80 -3.26 -4.53 11.18
C PRO A 80 -3.97 -5.55 10.28
N ILE A 81 -3.64 -6.82 10.46
CA ILE A 81 -4.27 -7.97 9.78
C ILE A 81 -4.93 -8.84 10.82
N LEU A 82 -6.16 -9.27 10.56
CA LEU A 82 -6.94 -10.15 11.42
C LEU A 82 -7.40 -11.37 10.60
N ASN A 83 -6.92 -12.56 10.95
CA ASN A 83 -7.28 -13.81 10.27
C ASN A 83 -7.16 -13.75 8.72
N GLY A 84 -6.08 -13.12 8.22
CA GLY A 84 -5.81 -12.99 6.78
C GLY A 84 -6.69 -11.95 6.06
N THR A 85 -7.46 -11.13 6.79
CA THR A 85 -8.25 -10.02 6.25
C THR A 85 -8.00 -8.71 7.02
N ILE A 86 -8.64 -7.63 6.61
CA ILE A 86 -8.59 -6.33 7.28
C ILE A 86 -9.65 -6.26 8.39
N PRO A 87 -9.40 -5.51 9.50
CA PRO A 87 -10.32 -5.45 10.65
C PRO A 87 -11.66 -4.76 10.34
N HIS A 88 -11.68 -3.77 9.47
CA HIS A 88 -12.90 -3.03 9.11
C HIS A 88 -12.80 -2.44 7.70
N GLU A 89 -13.90 -2.00 7.15
CA GLU A 89 -13.93 -1.27 5.90
C GLU A 89 -13.25 0.09 6.02
N GLN A 90 -12.58 0.52 4.96
CA GLN A 90 -11.88 1.79 4.93
C GLN A 90 -11.86 2.39 3.52
N ILE A 91 -11.83 3.72 3.49
CA ILE A 91 -11.68 4.50 2.28
C ILE A 91 -10.32 5.19 2.30
N GLY A 92 -9.57 5.04 1.21
CA GLY A 92 -8.33 5.77 0.98
C GLY A 92 -8.44 6.73 -0.19
N LYS A 93 -7.90 7.93 -0.04
CA LYS A 93 -7.88 8.95 -1.08
C LYS A 93 -6.47 9.46 -1.28
N PHE A 94 -6.08 9.59 -2.54
CA PHE A 94 -4.84 10.26 -2.91
C PHE A 94 -4.99 10.89 -4.30
N SER A 95 -4.87 12.21 -4.38
CA SER A 95 -5.15 12.96 -5.62
C SER A 95 -6.53 12.57 -6.18
N GLY A 96 -6.65 12.22 -7.47
CA GLY A 96 -7.88 11.72 -8.08
C GLY A 96 -8.18 10.22 -7.83
N GLY A 97 -7.32 9.50 -7.07
CA GLY A 97 -7.54 8.09 -6.72
C GLY A 97 -8.44 7.97 -5.50
N PHE A 98 -9.48 7.14 -5.61
CA PHE A 98 -10.41 6.81 -4.54
C PHE A 98 -10.49 5.28 -4.44
N ILE A 99 -10.10 4.74 -3.28
CA ILE A 99 -10.06 3.30 -3.03
C ILE A 99 -11.01 2.97 -1.88
N PHE A 100 -11.83 1.95 -2.09
CA PHE A 100 -12.66 1.36 -1.07
C PHE A 100 -12.18 -0.07 -0.82
N ILE A 101 -11.93 -0.41 0.43
CA ILE A 101 -11.55 -1.76 0.88
C ILE A 101 -12.54 -2.24 1.93
N LYS A 102 -12.93 -3.53 1.85
CA LYS A 102 -13.85 -4.18 2.76
C LYS A 102 -13.33 -5.54 3.15
N PRO A 103 -13.45 -5.95 4.43
CA PRO A 103 -13.07 -7.31 4.84
C PRO A 103 -13.93 -8.36 4.13
N ALA A 104 -13.38 -9.53 3.93
CA ALA A 104 -14.04 -10.64 3.28
C ALA A 104 -13.87 -11.93 4.08
N ALA A 105 -14.81 -12.86 3.90
CA ALA A 105 -14.75 -14.18 4.52
C ALA A 105 -13.54 -14.97 4.03
N ASN A 106 -13.08 -15.90 4.86
CA ASN A 106 -11.98 -16.79 4.50
C ASN A 106 -12.33 -17.62 3.25
N GLY A 107 -11.41 -17.72 2.30
CA GLY A 107 -11.60 -18.36 1.01
C GLY A 107 -12.09 -17.47 -0.12
N THR A 108 -12.42 -16.20 0.14
CA THR A 108 -12.81 -15.23 -0.91
C THR A 108 -11.64 -14.84 -1.83
N GLY A 109 -10.42 -14.82 -1.29
CA GLY A 109 -9.25 -14.35 -2.02
C GLY A 109 -9.17 -12.82 -2.13
N VAL A 110 -8.18 -12.33 -2.87
CA VAL A 110 -7.97 -10.90 -3.11
C VAL A 110 -8.74 -10.46 -4.35
N ILE A 111 -9.89 -9.82 -4.16
CA ILE A 111 -10.68 -9.26 -5.27
C ILE A 111 -10.37 -7.76 -5.38
N ALA A 112 -9.38 -7.46 -6.23
CA ALA A 112 -8.85 -6.10 -6.40
C ALA A 112 -8.29 -5.89 -7.82
N GLY A 113 -8.22 -4.65 -8.25
CA GLY A 113 -7.49 -4.27 -9.47
C GLY A 113 -5.98 -4.49 -9.33
N GLY A 114 -5.24 -4.70 -10.42
CA GLY A 114 -3.83 -5.14 -10.40
C GLY A 114 -2.92 -4.32 -9.50
N ALA A 115 -2.99 -2.99 -9.55
CA ALA A 115 -2.16 -2.12 -8.71
C ALA A 115 -2.51 -2.22 -7.22
N MET A 116 -3.80 -2.37 -6.87
CA MET A 116 -4.23 -2.61 -5.49
C MET A 116 -3.85 -4.01 -5.02
N ARG A 117 -4.04 -5.02 -5.88
CA ARG A 117 -3.70 -6.41 -5.58
C ARG A 117 -2.25 -6.55 -5.18
N ALA A 118 -1.34 -5.92 -5.92
CA ALA A 118 0.09 -5.92 -5.60
C ALA A 118 0.36 -5.41 -4.17
N VAL A 119 -0.30 -4.33 -3.72
CA VAL A 119 -0.15 -3.79 -2.37
C VAL A 119 -0.74 -4.74 -1.31
N LEU A 120 -1.95 -5.25 -1.55
CA LEU A 120 -2.67 -6.10 -0.59
C LEU A 120 -1.99 -7.45 -0.37
N GLU A 121 -1.51 -8.08 -1.44
CA GLU A 121 -0.75 -9.33 -1.37
C GLU A 121 0.61 -9.13 -0.72
N SER A 122 1.35 -8.05 -1.04
CA SER A 122 2.62 -7.72 -0.39
C SER A 122 2.46 -7.39 1.10
N ALA A 123 1.28 -6.91 1.52
CA ALA A 123 0.95 -6.73 2.93
C ALA A 123 0.60 -8.04 3.66
N GLY A 124 0.34 -9.15 2.94
CA GLY A 124 -0.08 -10.43 3.51
C GLY A 124 -1.59 -10.56 3.74
N ILE A 125 -2.38 -9.76 3.03
CA ILE A 125 -3.84 -9.85 3.08
C ILE A 125 -4.29 -10.86 2.04
N HIS A 126 -4.99 -11.91 2.48
CA HIS A 126 -5.44 -13.01 1.63
C HIS A 126 -6.91 -12.91 1.24
N ASN A 127 -7.75 -12.26 2.06
CA ASN A 127 -9.18 -12.17 1.83
C ASN A 127 -9.65 -10.73 1.95
N VAL A 128 -10.00 -10.10 0.82
CA VAL A 128 -10.41 -8.69 0.80
C VAL A 128 -11.18 -8.37 -0.48
N LEU A 129 -12.19 -7.52 -0.34
CA LEU A 129 -12.90 -6.90 -1.45
C LEU A 129 -12.41 -5.46 -1.60
N ALA A 130 -11.90 -5.10 -2.77
CA ALA A 130 -11.39 -3.77 -3.02
C ALA A 130 -11.84 -3.24 -4.37
N LYS A 131 -12.24 -1.97 -4.41
CA LYS A 131 -12.67 -1.28 -5.62
C LYS A 131 -11.98 0.07 -5.74
N SER A 132 -11.36 0.29 -6.89
CA SER A 132 -10.87 1.61 -7.27
C SER A 132 -11.97 2.38 -7.99
N LYS A 133 -12.20 3.61 -7.55
CA LYS A 133 -13.08 4.60 -8.17
C LYS A 133 -12.23 5.85 -8.47
N GLY A 134 -12.52 6.54 -9.57
CA GLY A 134 -11.76 7.72 -9.98
C GLY A 134 -10.54 7.37 -10.85
N SER A 135 -9.37 7.89 -10.51
CA SER A 135 -8.15 7.75 -11.33
C SER A 135 -7.70 6.30 -11.48
N SER A 136 -7.45 5.87 -12.72
CA SER A 136 -6.84 4.57 -13.05
C SER A 136 -5.31 4.60 -13.05
N ASN A 137 -4.67 5.75 -12.80
CA ASN A 137 -3.22 5.87 -12.75
C ASN A 137 -2.64 4.99 -11.62
N PRO A 138 -1.75 4.02 -11.92
CA PRO A 138 -1.18 3.13 -10.92
C PRO A 138 -0.53 3.85 -9.73
N HIS A 139 0.11 5.00 -9.98
CA HIS A 139 0.71 5.81 -8.92
C HIS A 139 -0.33 6.32 -7.90
N ASN A 140 -1.48 6.80 -8.37
CA ASN A 140 -2.54 7.28 -7.50
C ASN A 140 -3.22 6.12 -6.76
N VAL A 141 -3.45 5.00 -7.46
CA VAL A 141 -4.09 3.81 -6.91
C VAL A 141 -3.24 3.22 -5.78
N VAL A 142 -1.93 2.99 -6.00
CA VAL A 142 -1.03 2.45 -4.97
C VAL A 142 -0.98 3.36 -3.74
N LYS A 143 -0.78 4.66 -3.94
CA LYS A 143 -0.72 5.64 -2.83
C LYS A 143 -2.04 5.70 -2.05
N ALA A 144 -3.17 5.70 -2.74
CA ALA A 144 -4.48 5.69 -2.10
C ALA A 144 -4.74 4.39 -1.33
N THR A 145 -4.27 3.22 -1.85
CA THR A 145 -4.38 1.93 -1.16
C THR A 145 -3.55 1.92 0.12
N VAL A 146 -2.30 2.35 0.08
CA VAL A 146 -1.45 2.44 1.28
C VAL A 146 -2.01 3.46 2.27
N SER A 147 -2.59 4.57 1.80
CA SER A 147 -3.31 5.52 2.65
C SER A 147 -4.52 4.89 3.34
N ALA A 148 -5.30 4.05 2.65
CA ALA A 148 -6.40 3.30 3.25
C ALA A 148 -5.90 2.35 4.34
N LEU A 149 -4.85 1.57 4.04
CA LEU A 149 -4.28 0.59 4.97
C LEU A 149 -3.67 1.26 6.22
N SER A 150 -3.05 2.43 6.08
CA SER A 150 -2.47 3.18 7.21
C SER A 150 -3.52 3.75 8.18
N GLN A 151 -4.77 3.90 7.72
CA GLN A 151 -5.89 4.39 8.52
C GLN A 151 -6.66 3.29 9.25
N LEU A 152 -6.33 2.02 8.99
CA LEU A 152 -6.93 0.88 9.69
C LEU A 152 -6.60 0.93 11.18
N ARG A 153 -7.59 0.60 12.00
CA ARG A 153 -7.47 0.56 13.46
C ARG A 153 -7.56 -0.88 13.95
N ASP A 154 -6.60 -1.27 14.75
CA ASP A 154 -6.63 -2.54 15.45
C ASP A 154 -7.60 -2.49 16.65
N ALA A 155 -8.28 -3.61 16.95
CA ALA A 155 -9.20 -3.73 18.06
C ALA A 155 -8.55 -3.39 19.41
N HIS A 156 -7.27 -3.74 19.60
CA HIS A 156 -6.49 -3.36 20.78
C HIS A 156 -6.36 -1.85 20.94
N THR A 157 -6.03 -1.16 19.85
CA THR A 157 -5.91 0.30 19.84
C THR A 157 -7.25 0.96 20.16
N VAL A 158 -8.36 0.42 19.63
CA VAL A 158 -9.71 0.94 19.91
C VAL A 158 -10.11 0.70 21.36
N ALA A 159 -9.84 -0.51 21.91
CA ALA A 159 -10.12 -0.85 23.30
C ALA A 159 -9.36 0.10 24.26
N GLN A 160 -8.08 0.32 24.00
CA GLN A 160 -7.23 1.21 24.78
C GLN A 160 -7.70 2.67 24.71
N GLN A 161 -8.08 3.17 23.52
CA GLN A 161 -8.58 4.54 23.34
C GLN A 161 -9.94 4.77 24.04
N ARG A 162 -10.80 3.74 24.10
CA ARG A 162 -12.11 3.80 24.74
C ARG A 162 -12.09 3.43 26.23
N GLY A 163 -10.97 2.89 26.75
CA GLY A 163 -10.88 2.40 28.13
C GLY A 163 -11.78 1.20 28.42
N VAL A 164 -12.06 0.33 27.43
CA VAL A 164 -12.93 -0.83 27.54
C VAL A 164 -12.17 -2.12 27.25
N SER A 165 -12.72 -3.27 27.73
CA SER A 165 -12.16 -4.57 27.41
C SER A 165 -12.31 -4.93 25.94
N LEU A 166 -11.42 -5.79 25.41
CA LEU A 166 -11.49 -6.29 24.03
C LEU A 166 -12.82 -6.97 23.73
N GLY A 167 -13.36 -7.77 24.66
CA GLY A 167 -14.65 -8.42 24.52
C GLY A 167 -15.79 -7.43 24.26
N LYS A 168 -15.73 -6.26 24.90
CA LYS A 168 -16.71 -5.20 24.71
C LYS A 168 -16.56 -4.46 23.35
N VAL A 169 -15.38 -4.52 22.74
CA VAL A 169 -15.18 -3.96 21.39
C VAL A 169 -15.80 -4.84 20.31
N PHE A 170 -15.82 -6.17 20.50
CA PHE A 170 -16.38 -7.12 19.53
C PHE A 170 -17.86 -7.40 19.73
N ASN A 171 -18.34 -7.39 20.96
CA ASN A 171 -19.70 -7.82 21.30
C ASN A 171 -20.66 -6.65 21.63
N GLY A 172 -20.18 -5.43 21.73
CA GLY A 172 -20.96 -4.23 22.08
C GLY A 172 -21.01 -3.95 23.57
#